data_f76bafce0a0c7f7f28d0bc8d4681a69d
#
_entry.id   f76bafce0a0c7f7f28d0bc8d4681a69d
#
_cell.length_a   1.000
_cell.length_b   1.000
_cell.length_c   1.000
_cell.angle_alpha   90.00
_cell.angle_beta   90.00
_cell.angle_gamma   90.00
#
_symmetry.space_group_name_H-M   'P 1'
#
loop_
_entity.id
_entity.type
_entity.pdbx_description
1 polymer ?
#
loop_
_entity_poly.entity_id
_entity_poly.type
_entity_poly.pdbx_seq_one_letter_code
_entity_poly.pdbx_strand_id
1 'polypeptide(L)'
;PVDKRALIADLKERIAGGEPGNAGLPGAISLGTGINEALPDGGLRKGALHEIAASAYRDMGAATGFLAALAVCAMKDSSRPVLWCEAWRPPFDMGRLHGPGIAAFGLDPARLLLAAPPGDSDCLWVMEEALRSRAFAFVAGEVDGRSSALSLAATRRLQRAAEETQTPVLLFTGHAKGSASVAVTRWHVAGAESRNILYADEMERLPGCPRWDISLA
;
A
#
# COMPACT_ATOMS: atom_id res chain seq x y z
N PRO A 1 27.35 26.78 -20.32
CA PRO A 1 26.47 26.93 -19.19
C PRO A 1 25.06 26.66 -19.63
N VAL A 2 24.47 25.60 -19.12
CA VAL A 2 23.07 25.24 -19.42
C VAL A 2 22.19 26.31 -18.76
N ASP A 3 21.38 26.99 -19.57
CA ASP A 3 20.47 28.00 -19.05
C ASP A 3 19.37 27.34 -18.23
N LYS A 4 19.49 27.50 -16.92
CA LYS A 4 18.51 26.95 -15.94
C LYS A 4 17.07 27.38 -16.21
N ARG A 5 16.87 28.58 -16.81
CA ARG A 5 15.52 29.07 -17.13
C ARG A 5 14.93 28.33 -18.33
N ALA A 6 15.74 28.04 -19.35
CA ALA A 6 15.33 27.24 -20.50
C ALA A 6 14.99 25.79 -20.08
N LEU A 7 15.79 25.21 -19.19
CA LEU A 7 15.52 23.86 -18.66
C LEU A 7 14.23 23.80 -17.82
N ILE A 8 13.95 24.81 -17.00
CA ILE A 8 12.72 24.91 -16.23
C ILE A 8 11.50 25.15 -17.15
N ALA A 9 11.65 25.92 -18.22
CA ALA A 9 10.59 26.14 -19.20
C ALA A 9 10.27 24.83 -19.96
N ASP A 10 11.28 24.13 -20.47
CA ASP A 10 11.14 22.82 -21.13
C ASP A 10 10.49 21.77 -20.20
N LEU A 11 10.91 21.70 -18.93
CA LEU A 11 10.29 20.86 -17.92
C LEU A 11 8.81 21.20 -17.68
N LYS A 12 8.47 22.48 -17.60
CA LYS A 12 7.09 22.94 -17.44
C LYS A 12 6.23 22.63 -18.67
N GLU A 13 6.77 22.75 -19.86
CA GLU A 13 6.08 22.44 -21.11
C GLU A 13 5.86 20.94 -21.29
N ARG A 14 6.82 20.11 -20.91
CA ARG A 14 6.69 18.63 -20.87
C ARG A 14 5.69 18.15 -19.81
N ILE A 15 5.58 18.85 -18.69
CA ILE A 15 4.56 18.60 -17.65
C ILE A 15 3.18 19.06 -18.14
N ALA A 16 3.08 20.19 -18.87
CA ALA A 16 1.81 20.71 -19.37
C ALA A 16 1.31 20.01 -20.65
N GLY A 17 2.21 19.41 -21.45
CA GLY A 17 1.87 18.67 -22.67
C GLY A 17 1.55 17.19 -22.46
N GLY A 18 1.67 16.66 -21.23
CA GLY A 18 1.12 15.36 -20.84
C GLY A 18 -0.39 15.46 -20.70
N GLU A 19 -1.12 14.50 -21.28
CA GLU A 19 -2.57 14.44 -21.10
C GLU A 19 -2.97 14.64 -19.63
N PRO A 20 -4.05 15.42 -19.33
CA PRO A 20 -4.51 15.61 -17.96
C PRO A 20 -5.14 14.32 -17.45
N GLY A 21 -4.32 13.47 -16.89
CA GLY A 21 -4.77 12.20 -16.32
C GLY A 21 -3.60 11.26 -16.07
N ASN A 22 -2.90 11.48 -14.95
CA ASN A 22 -2.13 10.41 -14.33
C ASN A 22 -0.59 10.43 -14.35
N ALA A 23 0.08 11.51 -14.59
CA ALA A 23 1.53 11.56 -14.41
C ALA A 23 1.87 12.01 -12.97
N GLY A 24 1.91 11.04 -12.04
CA GLY A 24 2.64 11.22 -10.79
C GLY A 24 4.12 11.53 -11.09
N LEU A 25 4.81 12.17 -10.15
CA LEU A 25 6.25 12.41 -10.27
C LEU A 25 7.00 11.10 -10.60
N PRO A 26 8.12 11.15 -11.34
CA PRO A 26 8.95 9.97 -11.54
C PRO A 26 9.26 9.33 -10.17
N GLY A 27 8.84 8.08 -9.98
CA GLY A 27 9.00 7.40 -8.70
C GLY A 27 7.72 7.26 -7.87
N ALA A 28 6.55 7.71 -8.34
CA ALA A 28 5.26 7.46 -7.72
C ALA A 28 4.44 6.41 -8.49
N ILE A 29 3.60 5.67 -7.77
CA ILE A 29 2.62 4.72 -8.30
C ILE A 29 1.29 5.44 -8.37
N SER A 30 0.69 5.48 -9.54
CA SER A 30 -0.62 6.08 -9.71
C SER A 30 -1.72 5.21 -9.09
N LEU A 31 -2.57 5.83 -8.29
CA LEU A 31 -3.72 5.22 -7.62
C LEU A 31 -5.07 5.66 -8.19
N GLY A 32 -5.05 6.52 -9.21
CA GLY A 32 -6.23 7.14 -9.78
C GLY A 32 -6.34 8.62 -9.40
N THR A 33 -7.04 9.40 -10.24
CA THR A 33 -7.02 10.87 -10.21
C THR A 33 -7.32 11.46 -8.84
N GLY A 34 -8.43 11.06 -8.21
CA GLY A 34 -8.85 11.65 -6.94
C GLY A 34 -7.90 11.36 -5.76
N ILE A 35 -7.24 10.19 -5.75
CA ILE A 35 -6.27 9.85 -4.70
C ILE A 35 -4.94 10.54 -5.00
N ASN A 36 -4.52 10.56 -6.25
CA ASN A 36 -3.25 11.18 -6.65
C ASN A 36 -3.19 12.68 -6.30
N GLU A 37 -4.31 13.39 -6.47
CA GLU A 37 -4.42 14.82 -6.14
C GLU A 37 -4.25 15.10 -4.64
N ALA A 38 -4.61 14.14 -3.79
CA ALA A 38 -4.46 14.24 -2.34
C ALA A 38 -3.05 13.89 -1.84
N LEU A 39 -2.20 13.29 -2.71
CA LEU A 39 -0.87 12.83 -2.33
C LEU A 39 0.21 13.84 -2.73
N PRO A 40 1.22 14.09 -1.87
CA PRO A 40 2.28 15.07 -2.12
C PRO A 40 3.03 14.87 -3.44
N ASP A 41 3.24 13.59 -3.83
CA ASP A 41 4.00 13.21 -5.02
C ASP A 41 3.09 12.86 -6.22
N GLY A 42 1.79 13.17 -6.16
CA GLY A 42 0.83 12.81 -7.19
C GLY A 42 0.60 11.30 -7.34
N GLY A 43 0.87 10.53 -6.31
CA GLY A 43 0.72 9.08 -6.23
C GLY A 43 1.42 8.48 -5.02
N LEU A 44 1.34 7.16 -4.85
CA LEU A 44 2.04 6.47 -3.79
C LEU A 44 3.54 6.43 -4.09
N ARG A 45 4.35 7.07 -3.24
CA ARG A 45 5.79 7.19 -3.42
C ARG A 45 6.46 5.81 -3.41
N LYS A 46 7.22 5.49 -4.45
CA LYS A 46 8.18 4.38 -4.41
C LYS A 46 9.33 4.74 -3.46
N GLY A 47 10.01 3.77 -2.92
CA GLY A 47 11.11 4.06 -2.01
C GLY A 47 10.69 4.76 -0.72
N ALA A 48 9.49 4.47 -0.22
CA ALA A 48 8.97 5.06 1.00
C ALA A 48 8.19 4.05 1.84
N LEU A 49 8.18 4.31 3.15
CA LEU A 49 7.31 3.63 4.10
C LEU A 49 5.97 4.34 4.16
N HIS A 50 4.92 3.56 4.05
CA HIS A 50 3.53 3.98 4.22
C HIS A 50 2.88 3.13 5.32
N GLU A 51 1.98 3.71 6.07
CA GLU A 51 1.20 3.01 7.08
C GLU A 51 -0.28 3.01 6.72
N ILE A 52 -0.93 1.88 6.96
CA ILE A 52 -2.37 1.71 6.81
C ILE A 52 -2.92 1.26 8.15
N ALA A 53 -3.98 1.91 8.60
CA ALA A 53 -4.77 1.50 9.74
C ALA A 53 -6.24 1.43 9.33
N ALA A 54 -6.96 0.45 9.84
CA ALA A 54 -8.41 0.42 9.76
C ALA A 54 -9.00 1.49 10.69
N SER A 55 -10.06 2.16 10.27
CA SER A 55 -10.73 3.17 11.09
C SER A 55 -11.37 2.57 12.34
N ALA A 56 -11.85 1.32 12.26
CA ALA A 56 -12.36 0.53 13.36
C ALA A 56 -12.08 -0.96 13.14
N TYR A 57 -12.30 -1.79 14.15
CA TYR A 57 -12.12 -3.25 14.02
C TYR A 57 -12.94 -3.85 12.87
N ARG A 58 -14.19 -3.43 12.68
CA ARG A 58 -15.03 -3.87 11.57
C ARG A 58 -14.49 -3.55 10.18
N ASP A 59 -13.60 -2.57 10.07
CA ASP A 59 -13.03 -2.09 8.81
C ASP A 59 -11.71 -2.81 8.45
N MET A 60 -11.25 -3.73 9.30
CA MET A 60 -9.98 -4.43 9.11
C MET A 60 -9.91 -5.15 7.76
N GLY A 61 -10.95 -5.91 7.39
CA GLY A 61 -11.03 -6.58 6.09
C GLY A 61 -11.03 -5.61 4.91
N ALA A 62 -11.69 -4.45 5.06
CA ALA A 62 -11.65 -3.39 4.05
C ALA A 62 -10.25 -2.81 3.89
N ALA A 63 -9.53 -2.58 4.99
CA ALA A 63 -8.15 -2.09 4.96
C ALA A 63 -7.18 -3.11 4.34
N THR A 64 -7.34 -4.40 4.62
CA THR A 64 -6.58 -5.48 3.95
C THR A 64 -6.86 -5.49 2.43
N GLY A 65 -8.12 -5.36 2.02
CA GLY A 65 -8.50 -5.24 0.62
C GLY A 65 -7.91 -3.99 -0.06
N PHE A 66 -7.87 -2.87 0.64
CA PHE A 66 -7.23 -1.64 0.14
C PHE A 66 -5.72 -1.85 -0.04
N LEU A 67 -5.04 -2.48 0.93
CA LEU A 67 -3.62 -2.84 0.82
C LEU A 67 -3.36 -3.75 -0.39
N ALA A 68 -4.22 -4.74 -0.64
CA ALA A 68 -4.13 -5.59 -1.83
C ALA A 68 -4.29 -4.78 -3.14
N ALA A 69 -5.22 -3.83 -3.18
CA ALA A 69 -5.40 -2.95 -4.33
C ALA A 69 -4.16 -2.06 -4.60
N LEU A 70 -3.50 -1.56 -3.55
CA LEU A 70 -2.24 -0.83 -3.69
C LEU A 70 -1.12 -1.71 -4.25
N ALA A 71 -1.03 -2.97 -3.79
CA ALA A 71 -0.07 -3.94 -4.32
C ALA A 71 -0.31 -4.20 -5.81
N VAL A 72 -1.57 -4.34 -6.25
CA VAL A 72 -1.93 -4.47 -7.67
C VAL A 72 -1.46 -3.26 -8.48
N CYS A 73 -1.66 -2.05 -7.97
CA CYS A 73 -1.18 -0.83 -8.63
C CYS A 73 0.35 -0.83 -8.77
N ALA A 74 1.08 -1.28 -7.74
CA ALA A 74 2.54 -1.35 -7.76
C ALA A 74 3.08 -2.40 -8.76
N MET A 75 2.29 -3.41 -9.07
CA MET A 75 2.68 -4.50 -9.97
C MET A 75 2.42 -4.20 -11.45
N LYS A 76 1.67 -3.17 -11.81
CA LYS A 76 1.28 -2.87 -13.21
C LYS A 76 2.48 -2.82 -14.16
N ASP A 77 3.57 -2.20 -13.71
CA ASP A 77 4.77 -1.99 -14.52
C ASP A 77 5.96 -2.84 -14.06
N SER A 78 5.68 -3.93 -13.34
CA SER A 78 6.73 -4.79 -12.79
C SER A 78 6.40 -6.26 -12.93
N SER A 79 7.40 -7.06 -13.35
CA SER A 79 7.32 -8.54 -13.33
C SER A 79 7.70 -9.14 -11.96
N ARG A 80 8.25 -8.34 -11.04
CA ARG A 80 8.65 -8.81 -9.71
C ARG A 80 7.45 -9.16 -8.85
N PRO A 81 7.57 -10.16 -7.94
CA PRO A 81 6.50 -10.54 -7.03
C PRO A 81 6.26 -9.49 -5.93
N VAL A 82 5.20 -9.71 -5.19
CA VAL A 82 4.89 -9.02 -3.92
C VAL A 82 5.30 -9.91 -2.76
N LEU A 83 5.95 -9.35 -1.74
CA LEU A 83 6.04 -9.97 -0.44
C LEU A 83 4.89 -9.48 0.44
N TRP A 84 4.20 -10.42 1.10
CA TRP A 84 3.28 -10.14 2.20
C TRP A 84 3.74 -10.89 3.44
N CYS A 85 4.09 -10.15 4.48
CA CYS A 85 4.60 -10.68 5.72
C CYS A 85 3.50 -10.63 6.78
N GLU A 86 3.06 -11.80 7.22
CA GLU A 86 2.03 -12.00 8.24
C GLU A 86 2.58 -12.96 9.28
N ALA A 87 2.70 -12.53 10.54
CA ALA A 87 3.26 -13.38 11.59
C ALA A 87 2.51 -14.73 11.68
N TRP A 88 3.23 -15.80 12.06
CA TRP A 88 2.64 -17.14 12.24
C TRP A 88 1.40 -17.12 13.17
N ARG A 89 1.46 -16.30 14.19
CA ARG A 89 0.27 -15.91 14.98
C ARG A 89 -0.08 -14.50 14.55
N PRO A 90 -1.09 -14.34 13.68
CA PRO A 90 -1.48 -13.01 13.20
C PRO A 90 -1.74 -12.07 14.38
N PRO A 91 -1.32 -10.82 14.30
CA PRO A 91 -1.54 -9.85 15.38
C PRO A 91 -3.02 -9.51 15.56
N PHE A 92 -3.86 -9.91 14.59
CA PHE A 92 -5.29 -9.63 14.55
C PHE A 92 -6.09 -10.92 14.40
N ASP A 93 -7.23 -10.99 15.08
CA ASP A 93 -8.17 -12.12 15.00
C ASP A 93 -9.05 -12.02 13.74
N MET A 94 -8.42 -12.06 12.57
CA MET A 94 -9.12 -11.95 11.28
C MET A 94 -8.85 -13.11 10.33
N GLY A 95 -8.14 -14.12 10.80
CA GLY A 95 -7.67 -15.20 9.94
C GLY A 95 -6.49 -14.77 9.06
N ARG A 96 -6.16 -15.62 8.11
CA ARG A 96 -5.03 -15.44 7.18
C ARG A 96 -5.50 -14.95 5.83
N LEU A 97 -4.57 -14.39 5.07
CA LEU A 97 -4.79 -14.03 3.69
C LEU A 97 -5.36 -15.22 2.90
N HIS A 98 -6.49 -14.98 2.25
CA HIS A 98 -7.18 -15.98 1.45
C HIS A 98 -6.92 -15.74 -0.04
N GLY A 99 -6.21 -16.67 -0.68
CA GLY A 99 -5.77 -16.53 -2.08
C GLY A 99 -6.88 -16.15 -3.07
N PRO A 100 -8.05 -16.81 -3.09
CA PRO A 100 -9.17 -16.42 -3.95
C PRO A 100 -9.68 -14.99 -3.68
N GLY A 101 -9.70 -14.56 -2.41
CA GLY A 101 -10.08 -13.19 -2.04
C GLY A 101 -9.10 -12.17 -2.60
N ILE A 102 -7.81 -12.43 -2.49
CA ILE A 102 -6.75 -11.55 -3.04
C ILE A 102 -6.81 -11.51 -4.57
N ALA A 103 -7.07 -12.67 -5.22
CA ALA A 103 -7.24 -12.73 -6.67
C ALA A 103 -8.44 -11.89 -7.16
N ALA A 104 -9.51 -11.80 -6.37
CA ALA A 104 -10.66 -10.95 -6.69
C ALA A 104 -10.31 -9.45 -6.72
N PHE A 105 -9.25 -9.01 -6.01
CA PHE A 105 -8.69 -7.66 -6.12
C PHE A 105 -7.75 -7.48 -7.32
N GLY A 106 -7.45 -8.54 -8.07
CA GLY A 106 -6.57 -8.52 -9.23
C GLY A 106 -5.10 -8.83 -8.90
N LEU A 107 -4.79 -9.23 -7.68
CA LEU A 107 -3.45 -9.69 -7.29
C LEU A 107 -3.31 -11.17 -7.62
N ASP A 108 -2.45 -11.49 -8.59
CA ASP A 108 -2.16 -12.88 -8.97
C ASP A 108 -1.48 -13.61 -7.79
N PRO A 109 -2.13 -14.67 -7.23
CA PRO A 109 -1.54 -15.45 -6.14
C PRO A 109 -0.20 -16.09 -6.49
N ALA A 110 0.06 -16.41 -7.77
CA ALA A 110 1.34 -16.94 -8.21
C ALA A 110 2.49 -15.93 -8.12
N ARG A 111 2.16 -14.64 -7.97
CA ARG A 111 3.10 -13.55 -7.79
C ARG A 111 3.14 -13.02 -6.35
N LEU A 112 2.51 -13.72 -5.42
CA LEU A 112 2.45 -13.37 -4.00
C LEU A 112 3.31 -14.35 -3.21
N LEU A 113 4.36 -13.87 -2.57
CA LEU A 113 5.13 -14.61 -1.58
C LEU A 113 4.60 -14.28 -0.18
N LEU A 114 4.07 -15.28 0.52
CA LEU A 114 3.66 -15.15 1.91
C LEU A 114 4.82 -15.57 2.82
N ALA A 115 5.25 -14.70 3.70
CA ALA A 115 6.20 -15.01 4.76
C ALA A 115 5.46 -15.03 6.10
N ALA A 116 5.69 -16.07 6.90
CA ALA A 116 5.03 -16.27 8.18
C ALA A 116 6.04 -16.40 9.33
N PRO A 117 6.73 -15.31 9.71
CA PRO A 117 7.70 -15.31 10.81
C PRO A 117 7.01 -15.50 12.18
N PRO A 118 7.78 -15.82 13.23
CA PRO A 118 7.23 -16.10 14.56
C PRO A 118 6.49 -14.94 15.23
N GLY A 119 6.86 -13.69 14.94
CA GLY A 119 6.26 -12.52 15.58
C GLY A 119 6.62 -11.20 14.89
N ASP A 120 6.15 -10.08 15.46
CA ASP A 120 6.26 -8.74 14.89
C ASP A 120 7.71 -8.30 14.62
N SER A 121 8.62 -8.59 15.55
CA SER A 121 10.05 -8.24 15.37
C SER A 121 10.65 -8.92 14.15
N ASP A 122 10.33 -10.23 13.97
CA ASP A 122 10.81 -11.01 12.84
C ASP A 122 10.11 -10.58 11.55
N CYS A 123 8.84 -10.18 11.63
CA CYS A 123 8.10 -9.60 10.49
C CYS A 123 8.82 -8.35 9.96
N LEU A 124 9.15 -7.40 10.84
CA LEU A 124 9.87 -6.19 10.47
C LEU A 124 11.26 -6.50 9.88
N TRP A 125 11.96 -7.48 10.44
CA TRP A 125 13.26 -7.93 9.91
C TRP A 125 13.12 -8.56 8.51
N VAL A 126 12.15 -9.46 8.31
CA VAL A 126 11.89 -10.07 6.99
C VAL A 126 11.55 -9.01 5.95
N MET A 127 10.75 -8.01 6.30
CA MET A 127 10.43 -6.89 5.40
C MET A 127 11.69 -6.10 5.02
N GLU A 128 12.57 -5.82 5.98
CA GLU A 128 13.84 -5.11 5.74
C GLU A 128 14.75 -5.89 4.79
N GLU A 129 14.91 -7.20 5.01
CA GLU A 129 15.71 -8.06 4.15
C GLU A 129 15.10 -8.21 2.74
N ALA A 130 13.78 -8.29 2.65
CA ALA A 130 13.07 -8.31 1.37
C ALA A 130 13.31 -7.02 0.56
N LEU A 131 13.28 -5.86 1.19
CA LEU A 131 13.62 -4.59 0.54
C LEU A 131 15.07 -4.62 0.03
N ARG A 132 16.02 -5.00 0.87
CA ARG A 132 17.45 -5.07 0.49
C ARG A 132 17.72 -6.04 -0.65
N SER A 133 16.95 -7.12 -0.76
CA SER A 133 17.09 -8.10 -1.83
C SER A 133 16.77 -7.55 -3.22
N ARG A 134 15.99 -6.45 -3.30
CA ARG A 134 15.45 -5.85 -4.55
C ARG A 134 14.61 -6.82 -5.39
N ALA A 135 14.21 -7.96 -4.83
CA ALA A 135 13.48 -9.01 -5.54
C ALA A 135 11.99 -8.70 -5.70
N PHE A 136 11.45 -7.77 -4.94
CA PHE A 136 10.02 -7.49 -4.86
C PHE A 136 9.64 -6.16 -5.51
N ALA A 137 8.44 -6.12 -6.09
CA ALA A 137 7.82 -4.88 -6.57
C ALA A 137 7.19 -4.07 -5.44
N PHE A 138 6.82 -4.76 -4.37
CA PHE A 138 6.07 -4.23 -3.24
C PHE A 138 6.30 -5.13 -2.02
N VAL A 139 6.44 -4.52 -0.86
CA VAL A 139 6.59 -5.23 0.42
C VAL A 139 5.49 -4.78 1.37
N ALA A 140 4.69 -5.71 1.84
CA ALA A 140 3.67 -5.48 2.85
C ALA A 140 3.96 -6.28 4.11
N GLY A 141 3.56 -5.77 5.27
CA GLY A 141 3.62 -6.50 6.52
C GLY A 141 2.53 -6.10 7.49
N GLU A 142 2.05 -7.06 8.25
CA GLU A 142 1.06 -6.91 9.30
C GLU A 142 1.75 -6.94 10.66
N VAL A 143 1.67 -5.83 11.40
CA VAL A 143 2.29 -5.67 12.72
C VAL A 143 1.31 -4.92 13.62
N ASP A 144 1.10 -5.39 14.85
CA ASP A 144 0.24 -4.65 15.79
C ASP A 144 0.80 -3.24 16.04
N GLY A 145 -0.02 -2.22 15.77
CA GLY A 145 0.36 -0.82 15.99
C GLY A 145 0.74 -0.49 17.46
N ARG A 146 0.38 -1.38 18.40
CA ARG A 146 0.76 -1.29 19.83
C ARG A 146 2.02 -2.10 20.17
N SER A 147 2.56 -2.83 19.21
CA SER A 147 3.74 -3.66 19.43
C SER A 147 4.97 -2.80 19.77
N SER A 148 5.70 -3.19 20.81
CA SER A 148 6.97 -2.55 21.16
C SER A 148 8.06 -2.74 20.08
N ALA A 149 7.91 -3.75 19.21
CA ALA A 149 8.78 -3.96 18.06
C ALA A 149 8.64 -2.82 17.03
N LEU A 150 7.44 -2.24 16.89
CA LEU A 150 7.16 -1.12 15.98
C LEU A 150 7.67 0.21 16.59
N SER A 151 8.97 0.34 16.68
CA SER A 151 9.64 1.53 17.20
C SER A 151 10.01 2.51 16.09
N LEU A 152 10.29 3.76 16.46
CA LEU A 152 10.82 4.77 15.53
C LEU A 152 12.11 4.30 14.84
N ALA A 153 12.95 3.55 15.53
CA ALA A 153 14.17 2.98 14.96
C ALA A 153 13.86 1.91 13.90
N ALA A 154 12.87 1.05 14.14
CA ALA A 154 12.44 0.04 13.19
C ALA A 154 11.84 0.67 11.92
N THR A 155 10.95 1.66 12.09
CA THR A 155 10.36 2.36 10.93
C THR A 155 11.41 3.15 10.12
N ARG A 156 12.45 3.71 10.78
CA ARG A 156 13.58 4.34 10.08
C ARG A 156 14.40 3.36 9.27
N ARG A 157 14.62 2.14 9.76
CA ARG A 157 15.33 1.10 8.98
C ARG A 157 14.56 0.70 7.74
N LEU A 158 13.24 0.48 7.87
CA LEU A 158 12.37 0.19 6.72
C LEU A 158 12.35 1.34 5.71
N GLN A 159 12.21 2.58 6.17
CA GLN A 159 12.23 3.77 5.31
C GLN A 159 13.54 3.85 4.53
N ARG A 160 14.68 3.70 5.20
CA ARG A 160 15.99 3.74 4.56
C ARG A 160 16.17 2.62 3.53
N ALA A 161 15.79 1.39 3.87
CA ALA A 161 15.87 0.26 2.93
C ALA A 161 14.94 0.47 1.71
N ALA A 162 13.75 1.04 1.91
CA ALA A 162 12.85 1.42 0.83
C ALA A 162 13.46 2.49 -0.08
N GLU A 163 14.07 3.54 0.48
CA GLU A 163 14.75 4.60 -0.27
C GLU A 163 15.91 4.06 -1.12
N GLU A 164 16.75 3.21 -0.55
CA GLU A 164 17.90 2.62 -1.24
C GLU A 164 17.49 1.70 -2.42
N THR A 165 16.31 1.10 -2.33
CA THR A 165 15.84 0.12 -3.33
C THR A 165 14.73 0.64 -4.24
N GLN A 166 14.18 1.81 -3.94
CA GLN A 166 13.03 2.40 -4.63
C GLN A 166 11.82 1.46 -4.67
N THR A 167 11.66 0.67 -3.60
CA THR A 167 10.55 -0.27 -3.43
C THR A 167 9.59 0.29 -2.37
N PRO A 168 8.30 0.42 -2.65
CA PRO A 168 7.33 0.85 -1.66
C PRO A 168 7.15 -0.23 -0.60
N VAL A 169 7.09 0.19 0.66
CA VAL A 169 6.83 -0.69 1.80
C VAL A 169 5.62 -0.19 2.59
N LEU A 170 4.70 -1.08 2.89
CA LEU A 170 3.48 -0.76 3.62
C LEU A 170 3.38 -1.58 4.89
N LEU A 171 3.09 -0.91 6.00
CA LEU A 171 2.75 -1.52 7.27
C LEU A 171 1.25 -1.41 7.50
N PHE A 172 0.59 -2.54 7.68
CA PHE A 172 -0.76 -2.61 8.20
C PHE A 172 -0.69 -2.75 9.73
N THR A 173 -1.20 -1.74 10.44
CA THR A 173 -1.03 -1.64 11.90
C THR A 173 -2.32 -1.95 12.68
N GLY A 174 -3.30 -2.57 12.01
CA GLY A 174 -4.60 -2.87 12.59
C GLY A 174 -5.48 -1.62 12.70
N HIS A 175 -6.26 -1.53 13.79
CA HIS A 175 -7.17 -0.41 14.06
C HIS A 175 -6.73 0.44 15.26
N ALA A 176 -5.59 0.13 15.84
CA ALA A 176 -5.04 0.91 16.95
C ALA A 176 -4.39 2.20 16.42
N LYS A 177 -4.45 3.26 17.21
CA LYS A 177 -3.63 4.44 16.93
C LYS A 177 -2.16 4.04 17.02
N GLY A 178 -1.48 4.10 15.90
CA GLY A 178 -0.07 3.74 15.81
C GLY A 178 0.84 4.63 16.65
N SER A 179 2.02 4.12 16.97
CA SER A 179 3.11 4.87 17.60
C SER A 179 3.72 5.90 16.63
N ALA A 180 4.65 6.71 17.14
CA ALA A 180 5.44 7.61 16.28
C ALA A 180 6.23 6.82 15.24
N SER A 181 6.15 7.23 13.99
CA SER A 181 6.73 6.57 12.82
C SER A 181 7.26 7.61 11.84
N VAL A 182 8.17 7.20 10.95
CA VAL A 182 8.68 8.03 9.85
C VAL A 182 7.95 7.79 8.54
N ALA A 183 6.80 7.12 8.56
CA ALA A 183 6.01 6.88 7.37
C ALA A 183 5.69 8.19 6.65
N VAL A 184 5.87 8.18 5.32
CA VAL A 184 5.60 9.35 4.45
C VAL A 184 4.11 9.62 4.35
N THR A 185 3.30 8.58 4.35
CA THR A 185 1.84 8.70 4.42
C THR A 185 1.28 7.74 5.46
N ARG A 186 0.22 8.18 6.10
CA ARG A 186 -0.52 7.39 7.06
C ARG A 186 -1.99 7.41 6.67
N TRP A 187 -2.54 6.24 6.38
CA TRP A 187 -3.87 6.05 5.85
C TRP A 187 -4.79 5.48 6.91
N HIS A 188 -5.96 6.08 7.05
CA HIS A 188 -7.08 5.48 7.77
C HIS A 188 -8.12 5.03 6.76
N VAL A 189 -8.48 3.74 6.81
CA VAL A 189 -9.35 3.09 5.84
C VAL A 189 -10.59 2.56 6.52
N ALA A 190 -11.75 2.95 6.01
CA ALA A 190 -13.04 2.38 6.37
C ALA A 190 -13.70 1.74 5.13
N GLY A 191 -14.52 0.73 5.36
CA GLY A 191 -15.39 0.19 4.33
C GLY A 191 -16.50 1.18 3.99
N ALA A 192 -16.69 1.46 2.70
CA ALA A 192 -17.82 2.25 2.22
C ALA A 192 -18.88 1.36 1.58
N GLU A 193 -20.14 1.84 1.57
CA GLU A 193 -21.23 1.12 0.96
C GLU A 193 -20.98 0.90 -0.54
N SER A 194 -20.97 -0.37 -0.96
CA SER A 194 -20.83 -0.72 -2.37
C SER A 194 -22.11 -0.45 -3.15
N ARG A 195 -21.99 -0.14 -4.44
CA ARG A 195 -23.17 -0.11 -5.31
C ARG A 195 -23.66 -1.55 -5.50
N ASN A 196 -24.91 -1.81 -5.15
CA ASN A 196 -25.52 -3.12 -5.34
C ASN A 196 -25.57 -3.47 -6.84
N ILE A 197 -25.23 -4.72 -7.16
CA ILE A 197 -25.48 -5.27 -8.49
C ILE A 197 -26.88 -5.89 -8.45
N LEU A 198 -27.78 -5.38 -9.28
CA LEU A 198 -29.10 -5.99 -9.48
C LEU A 198 -28.94 -7.08 -10.55
N TYR A 199 -29.18 -8.32 -10.18
CA TYR A 199 -29.42 -9.37 -11.16
C TYR A 199 -30.85 -9.25 -11.68
N ALA A 200 -31.04 -9.31 -13.01
CA ALA A 200 -32.25 -8.88 -13.71
C ALA A 200 -33.54 -9.62 -13.30
N ASP A 201 -33.46 -10.78 -12.67
CA ASP A 201 -34.62 -11.62 -12.31
C ASP A 201 -34.76 -11.96 -10.81
N GLU A 202 -33.83 -11.48 -9.96
CA GLU A 202 -33.86 -11.80 -8.55
C GLU A 202 -33.82 -10.51 -7.70
N MET A 203 -34.75 -10.40 -6.75
CA MET A 203 -34.77 -9.29 -5.78
C MET A 203 -33.59 -9.30 -4.80
N GLU A 204 -32.55 -10.07 -5.05
CA GLU A 204 -31.36 -10.13 -4.22
C GLU A 204 -30.34 -9.07 -4.64
N ARG A 205 -30.00 -8.21 -3.68
CA ARG A 205 -28.95 -7.21 -3.83
C ARG A 205 -27.61 -7.84 -3.46
N LEU A 206 -26.79 -8.14 -4.44
CA LEU A 206 -25.44 -8.60 -4.20
C LEU A 206 -24.47 -7.43 -3.98
N PRO A 207 -23.46 -7.60 -3.11
CA PRO A 207 -22.40 -6.61 -2.95
C PRO A 207 -21.71 -6.35 -4.29
N GLY A 208 -21.55 -5.08 -4.65
CA GLY A 208 -20.78 -4.67 -5.84
C GLY A 208 -19.28 -4.59 -5.57
N CYS A 209 -18.57 -3.87 -6.44
CA CYS A 209 -17.13 -3.65 -6.26
C CYS A 209 -16.84 -3.00 -4.91
N PRO A 210 -15.75 -3.40 -4.24
CA PRO A 210 -15.31 -2.80 -3.00
C PRO A 210 -15.13 -1.29 -3.12
N ARG A 211 -15.55 -0.57 -2.09
CA ARG A 211 -15.37 0.88 -1.96
C ARG A 211 -14.81 1.19 -0.59
N TRP A 212 -14.00 2.23 -0.53
CA TRP A 212 -13.35 2.66 0.70
C TRP A 212 -13.53 4.15 0.92
N ASP A 213 -13.76 4.52 2.17
CA ASP A 213 -13.53 5.86 2.67
C ASP A 213 -12.12 5.91 3.23
N ILE A 214 -11.29 6.79 2.68
CA ILE A 214 -9.89 6.89 3.04
C ILE A 214 -9.57 8.33 3.48
N SER A 215 -8.76 8.44 4.51
CA SER A 215 -8.20 9.71 4.94
C SER A 215 -6.70 9.59 5.18
N LEU A 216 -5.97 10.67 4.91
CA LEU A 216 -4.55 10.82 5.22
C LEU A 216 -4.42 11.57 6.54
N ALA A 217 -3.51 11.10 7.43
CA ALA A 217 -3.21 11.70 8.73
C ALA A 217 -1.79 12.28 8.74
#